data_6ada1ea29d9c935f85d4fdf200915492
#
_entry.id   6ada1ea29d9c935f85d4fdf200915492
#
_cell.length_a   1.000
_cell.length_b   1.000
_cell.length_c   1.000
_cell.angle_alpha   90.00
_cell.angle_beta   90.00
_cell.angle_gamma   90.00
#
_symmetry.space_group_name_H-M   'P 1'
#
loop_
_entity.id
_entity.type
_entity.pdbx_description
1 polymer ?
#
loop_
_entity_poly.entity_id
_entity_poly.type
_entity_poly.pdbx_seq_one_letter_code
_entity_poly.pdbx_strand_id
1 'polypeptide(L)'
;MNMVVFRKFTANEMNLFFSLVSRMRDKGTDTITFTWDELRYLSKYKPTSTQRFVDDLNNTYGKMLQLNYGNSYIVNNKLTISRFVLFTGFDITAGVNDDGSEIDAESGTVEITVNTKLKHVLNDLESWTRYSLEEFVNLKSTYSKTMFRLLKQYRTTGKYIVKIEEFRELLDIPKSYQVGQIDQKVLYPIKKELNDIFNNLKITKNKSKKRGNKVLGYTFTFTPEPKDSDDFTHGTKPIKEGNPKPRKKFSKKEILPEWAREGYVPPKDEPLSPKQEAEFQKRLERFRNKSKKD
;
A
#
# COMPACT_ATOMS: atom_id res chain seq x y z
N MET A 1 0.48 -4.97 -12.03
CA MET A 1 0.59 -5.11 -10.57
C MET A 1 -0.61 -5.76 -9.89
N ASN A 2 -1.81 -5.56 -10.39
CA ASN A 2 -3.02 -6.10 -9.73
C ASN A 2 -3.13 -7.64 -9.75
N MET A 3 -2.43 -8.31 -10.65
CA MET A 3 -2.34 -9.78 -10.71
C MET A 3 -1.26 -10.38 -9.79
N VAL A 4 -0.49 -9.55 -9.09
CA VAL A 4 0.50 -10.03 -8.12
C VAL A 4 -0.21 -10.45 -6.85
N VAL A 5 -0.11 -11.72 -6.51
CA VAL A 5 -0.65 -12.28 -5.27
C VAL A 5 0.35 -12.07 -4.15
N PHE A 6 -0.05 -11.32 -3.12
CA PHE A 6 0.79 -11.03 -1.94
C PHE A 6 0.65 -12.15 -0.92
N ARG A 7 1.21 -13.31 -1.23
CA ARG A 7 1.17 -14.47 -0.33
C ARG A 7 1.95 -14.19 0.95
N LYS A 8 1.31 -14.48 2.09
CA LYS A 8 1.91 -14.33 3.42
C LYS A 8 2.36 -12.91 3.80
N PHE A 9 1.91 -11.88 3.07
CA PHE A 9 2.15 -10.50 3.47
C PHE A 9 1.19 -10.10 4.60
N THR A 10 1.73 -9.45 5.62
CA THR A 10 0.94 -8.76 6.63
C THR A 10 0.44 -7.41 6.10
N ALA A 11 -0.51 -6.79 6.82
CA ALA A 11 -1.03 -5.47 6.44
C ALA A 11 0.07 -4.38 6.45
N ASN A 12 1.00 -4.45 7.42
CA ASN A 12 2.12 -3.51 7.52
C ASN A 12 3.13 -3.71 6.38
N GLU A 13 3.47 -4.94 6.05
CA GLU A 13 4.33 -5.25 4.92
C GLU A 13 3.73 -4.80 3.59
N MET A 14 2.40 -4.93 3.42
CA MET A 14 1.71 -4.37 2.26
C MET A 14 1.77 -2.83 2.25
N ASN A 15 1.67 -2.17 3.41
CA ASN A 15 1.83 -0.73 3.49
C ASN A 15 3.23 -0.31 3.06
N LEU A 16 4.27 -0.94 3.61
CA LEU A 16 5.66 -0.68 3.24
C LEU A 16 5.88 -0.87 1.73
N PHE A 17 5.44 -2.01 1.19
CA PHE A 17 5.56 -2.30 -0.25
C PHE A 17 4.91 -1.21 -1.11
N PHE A 18 3.65 -0.86 -0.85
CA PHE A 18 2.95 0.12 -1.67
C PHE A 18 3.44 1.56 -1.47
N SER A 19 3.97 1.88 -0.30
CA SER A 19 4.65 3.15 -0.05
C SER A 19 5.89 3.30 -0.93
N LEU A 20 6.70 2.25 -1.02
CA LEU A 20 7.85 2.19 -1.92
C LEU A 20 7.44 2.34 -3.38
N VAL A 21 6.53 1.49 -3.84
CA VAL A 21 6.09 1.50 -5.24
C VAL A 21 5.50 2.85 -5.64
N SER A 22 4.82 3.55 -4.73
CA SER A 22 4.26 4.88 -5.01
C SER A 22 5.33 5.93 -5.31
N ARG A 23 6.53 5.79 -4.74
CA ARG A 23 7.68 6.70 -4.95
C ARG A 23 8.57 6.27 -6.11
N MET A 24 8.55 4.99 -6.46
CA MET A 24 9.33 4.46 -7.59
C MET A 24 8.72 4.80 -8.94
N ARG A 25 7.47 5.21 -8.95
CA ARG A 25 6.79 5.62 -10.15
C ARG A 25 7.49 6.82 -10.81
N ASP A 26 7.68 6.75 -12.12
CA ASP A 26 8.29 7.78 -12.96
C ASP A 26 9.80 8.04 -12.69
N LYS A 27 10.44 7.29 -11.78
CA LYS A 27 11.87 7.42 -11.48
C LYS A 27 12.79 6.50 -12.30
N GLY A 28 12.22 5.69 -13.17
CA GLY A 28 13.01 4.80 -14.03
C GLY A 28 13.40 3.49 -13.35
N THR A 29 14.59 3.00 -13.70
CA THR A 29 15.15 1.72 -13.21
C THR A 29 16.27 1.93 -12.23
N ASP A 30 16.47 3.16 -11.81
CA ASP A 30 17.56 3.48 -10.92
C ASP A 30 17.30 2.94 -9.52
N THR A 31 18.36 2.77 -8.78
CA THR A 31 18.29 2.52 -7.37
C THR A 31 17.66 3.72 -6.67
N ILE A 32 16.69 3.49 -5.80
CA ILE A 32 16.00 4.54 -5.06
C ILE A 32 16.27 4.35 -3.59
N THR A 33 16.71 5.42 -2.94
CA THR A 33 16.98 5.48 -1.52
C THR A 33 15.83 6.14 -0.79
N PHE A 34 15.42 5.55 0.33
CA PHE A 34 14.40 6.06 1.24
C PHE A 34 15.01 6.20 2.63
N THR A 35 14.67 7.26 3.33
CA THR A 35 14.94 7.36 4.77
C THR A 35 13.91 6.56 5.56
N TRP A 36 14.27 6.14 6.77
CA TRP A 36 13.34 5.41 7.64
C TRP A 36 12.13 6.27 8.02
N ASP A 37 12.32 7.56 8.23
CA ASP A 37 11.22 8.47 8.56
C ASP A 37 10.24 8.63 7.39
N GLU A 38 10.75 8.71 6.17
CA GLU A 38 9.93 8.73 4.98
C GLU A 38 9.08 7.46 4.87
N LEU A 39 9.67 6.29 5.09
CA LEU A 39 8.96 5.02 5.05
C LEU A 39 7.91 4.90 6.16
N ARG A 40 8.24 5.31 7.38
CA ARG A 40 7.31 5.34 8.52
C ARG A 40 6.13 6.26 8.24
N TYR A 41 6.41 7.45 7.72
CA TYR A 41 5.38 8.43 7.36
C TYR A 41 4.44 7.90 6.28
N LEU A 42 4.98 7.45 5.16
CA LEU A 42 4.20 6.98 4.00
C LEU A 42 3.37 5.74 4.32
N SER A 43 3.93 4.79 5.06
CA SER A 43 3.25 3.54 5.43
C SER A 43 2.35 3.66 6.64
N LYS A 44 2.37 4.80 7.35
CA LYS A 44 1.76 5.00 8.69
C LYS A 44 2.19 3.90 9.67
N TYR A 45 3.41 3.39 9.52
CA TYR A 45 3.94 2.33 10.34
C TYR A 45 4.46 2.89 11.66
N LYS A 46 4.02 2.28 12.77
CA LYS A 46 4.43 2.64 14.13
C LYS A 46 5.08 1.43 14.79
N PRO A 47 6.39 1.25 14.63
CA PRO A 47 7.09 0.14 15.26
C PRO A 47 7.14 0.32 16.79
N THR A 48 7.20 -0.79 17.51
CA THR A 48 7.37 -0.79 18.97
C THR A 48 8.83 -0.55 19.37
N SER A 49 9.77 -0.86 18.49
CA SER A 49 11.21 -0.62 18.65
C SER A 49 11.89 -0.49 17.29
N THR A 50 13.10 0.04 17.27
CA THR A 50 13.93 0.17 16.07
C THR A 50 14.30 -1.19 15.50
N GLN A 51 14.72 -2.12 16.35
CA GLN A 51 15.03 -3.50 15.93
C GLN A 51 13.82 -4.14 15.24
N ARG A 52 12.63 -3.99 15.80
CA ARG A 52 11.39 -4.50 15.20
C ARG A 52 11.13 -3.89 13.82
N PHE A 53 11.44 -2.62 13.63
CA PHE A 53 11.29 -1.97 12.34
C PHE A 53 12.25 -2.55 11.30
N VAL A 54 13.52 -2.74 11.65
CA VAL A 54 14.52 -3.37 10.78
C VAL A 54 14.11 -4.79 10.42
N ASP A 55 13.66 -5.58 11.39
CA ASP A 55 13.20 -6.94 11.16
C ASP A 55 11.99 -6.98 10.19
N ASP A 56 11.02 -6.09 10.37
CA ASP A 56 9.86 -6.01 9.50
C ASP A 56 10.23 -5.51 8.09
N LEU A 57 11.21 -4.59 7.96
CA LEU A 57 11.78 -4.20 6.67
C LEU A 57 12.45 -5.39 5.99
N ASN A 58 13.35 -6.09 6.68
CA ASN A 58 14.08 -7.24 6.15
C ASN A 58 13.11 -8.36 5.71
N ASN A 59 12.10 -8.66 6.53
CA ASN A 59 11.06 -9.64 6.19
C ASN A 59 10.24 -9.21 4.96
N THR A 60 9.87 -7.92 4.89
CA THR A 60 9.11 -7.37 3.75
C THR A 60 9.91 -7.50 2.47
N TYR A 61 11.18 -7.07 2.50
CA TYR A 61 12.04 -7.09 1.32
C TYR A 61 12.42 -8.50 0.90
N GLY A 62 12.67 -9.41 1.84
CA GLY A 62 12.85 -10.83 1.53
C GLY A 62 11.65 -11.43 0.78
N LYS A 63 10.43 -11.05 1.13
CA LYS A 63 9.22 -11.43 0.39
C LYS A 63 9.12 -10.72 -0.95
N MET A 64 9.54 -9.44 -1.04
CA MET A 64 9.54 -8.67 -2.29
C MET A 64 10.46 -9.27 -3.34
N LEU A 65 11.63 -9.78 -2.97
CA LEU A 65 12.56 -10.48 -3.88
C LEU A 65 11.95 -11.76 -4.46
N GLN A 66 10.94 -12.33 -3.83
CA GLN A 66 10.22 -13.51 -4.34
C GLN A 66 9.07 -13.15 -5.29
N LEU A 67 8.71 -11.86 -5.38
CA LEU A 67 7.67 -11.41 -6.31
C LEU A 67 8.17 -11.51 -7.74
N ASN A 68 7.51 -12.34 -8.53
CA ASN A 68 7.84 -12.50 -9.93
C ASN A 68 6.71 -12.02 -10.83
N TYR A 69 7.10 -11.51 -11.98
CA TYR A 69 6.22 -11.16 -13.08
C TYR A 69 6.40 -12.18 -14.20
N GLY A 70 5.29 -12.75 -14.67
CA GLY A 70 5.29 -13.71 -15.77
C GLY A 70 4.53 -13.15 -16.97
N ASN A 71 5.10 -13.32 -18.15
CA ASN A 71 4.45 -13.01 -19.42
C ASN A 71 4.60 -14.19 -20.39
N SER A 72 3.59 -14.39 -21.24
CA SER A 72 3.64 -15.35 -22.32
C SER A 72 3.04 -14.73 -23.58
N TYR A 73 3.71 -14.91 -24.70
CA TYR A 73 3.26 -14.42 -25.99
C TYR A 73 3.69 -15.35 -27.12
N ILE A 74 2.94 -15.30 -28.21
CA ILE A 74 3.23 -16.08 -29.42
C ILE A 74 3.66 -15.12 -30.53
N VAL A 75 4.87 -15.35 -31.06
CA VAL A 75 5.39 -14.62 -32.21
C VAL A 75 5.93 -15.63 -33.21
N ASN A 76 5.54 -15.53 -34.47
CA ASN A 76 5.98 -16.43 -35.55
C ASN A 76 5.80 -17.92 -35.19
N ASN A 77 4.63 -18.31 -34.67
CA ASN A 77 4.28 -19.65 -34.22
C ASN A 77 5.18 -20.24 -33.10
N LYS A 78 5.93 -19.38 -32.39
CA LYS A 78 6.77 -19.79 -31.27
C LYS A 78 6.18 -19.21 -29.97
N LEU A 79 5.90 -20.07 -28.99
CA LEU A 79 5.50 -19.66 -27.65
C LEU A 79 6.74 -19.25 -26.86
N THR A 80 6.75 -18.02 -26.38
CA THR A 80 7.75 -17.51 -25.42
C THR A 80 7.10 -17.32 -24.06
N ILE A 81 7.69 -17.91 -23.04
CA ILE A 81 7.30 -17.74 -21.65
C ILE A 81 8.46 -17.07 -20.92
N SER A 82 8.21 -15.92 -20.34
CA SER A 82 9.21 -15.16 -19.60
C SER A 82 8.79 -15.00 -18.14
N ARG A 83 9.75 -15.08 -17.24
CA ARG A 83 9.55 -14.79 -15.82
C ARG A 83 10.69 -13.95 -15.30
N PHE A 84 10.38 -12.91 -14.54
CA PHE A 84 11.33 -11.98 -13.98
C PHE A 84 10.98 -11.68 -12.54
N VAL A 85 11.99 -11.51 -11.68
CA VAL A 85 11.79 -10.90 -10.36
C VAL A 85 11.59 -9.40 -10.53
N LEU A 86 10.71 -8.81 -9.73
CA LEU A 86 10.39 -7.38 -9.85
C LEU A 86 11.52 -6.51 -9.28
N PHE A 87 12.11 -6.94 -8.17
CA PHE A 87 13.22 -6.28 -7.50
C PHE A 87 14.45 -7.16 -7.57
N THR A 88 15.62 -6.57 -7.81
CA THR A 88 16.89 -7.30 -7.96
C THR A 88 17.77 -7.18 -6.72
N GLY A 89 17.51 -6.21 -5.85
CA GLY A 89 18.24 -6.05 -4.61
C GLY A 89 17.58 -5.03 -3.70
N PHE A 90 17.97 -5.07 -2.44
CA PHE A 90 17.72 -4.05 -1.44
C PHE A 90 18.85 -4.03 -0.43
N ASP A 91 19.15 -2.86 0.08
CA ASP A 91 20.11 -2.64 1.16
C ASP A 91 19.41 -1.86 2.28
N ILE A 92 19.53 -2.36 3.52
CA ILE A 92 19.07 -1.66 4.71
C ILE A 92 20.31 -1.22 5.45
N THR A 93 20.54 0.09 5.52
CA THR A 93 21.66 0.67 6.24
C THR A 93 21.13 1.33 7.50
N ALA A 94 21.75 1.00 8.63
CA ALA A 94 21.45 1.55 9.93
C ALA A 94 22.71 1.98 10.63
N GLY A 95 22.66 3.07 11.38
CA GLY A 95 23.69 3.39 12.35
C GLY A 95 23.68 2.33 13.47
N VAL A 96 24.84 2.09 14.05
CA VAL A 96 24.98 1.30 15.29
C VAL A 96 25.69 2.15 16.32
N ASN A 97 25.44 1.90 17.58
CA ASN A 97 26.18 2.54 18.67
C ASN A 97 27.67 2.19 18.59
N ASP A 98 28.55 2.98 19.22
CA ASP A 98 29.99 2.80 19.16
C ASP A 98 30.47 1.40 19.59
N ASP A 99 29.71 0.74 20.45
CA ASP A 99 29.96 -0.65 20.90
C ASP A 99 29.29 -1.72 19.99
N GLY A 100 28.54 -1.30 18.98
CA GLY A 100 27.82 -2.18 18.05
C GLY A 100 26.63 -2.93 18.70
N SER A 101 26.22 -2.58 19.90
CA SER A 101 25.20 -3.32 20.67
C SER A 101 23.76 -3.00 20.25
N GLU A 102 23.49 -1.79 19.81
CA GLU A 102 22.13 -1.34 19.45
C GLU A 102 22.13 -0.57 18.14
N ILE A 103 21.02 -0.71 17.41
CA ILE A 103 20.77 0.03 16.17
C ILE A 103 20.28 1.43 16.54
N ASP A 104 20.94 2.46 15.97
CA ASP A 104 20.50 3.84 16.12
C ASP A 104 19.09 4.01 15.52
N ALA A 105 18.20 4.57 16.34
CA ALA A 105 16.78 4.75 15.97
C ALA A 105 16.56 5.87 14.96
N GLU A 106 17.48 6.82 14.86
CA GLU A 106 17.26 8.09 14.16
C GLU A 106 17.83 8.10 12.74
N SER A 107 18.83 7.25 12.47
CA SER A 107 19.51 7.24 11.18
C SER A 107 19.45 5.89 10.49
N GLY A 108 18.71 5.82 9.40
CA GLY A 108 18.72 4.64 8.55
C GLY A 108 18.14 4.92 7.19
N THR A 109 18.61 4.15 6.22
CA THR A 109 18.15 4.22 4.84
C THR A 109 17.82 2.85 4.30
N VAL A 110 16.99 2.84 3.28
CA VAL A 110 16.68 1.67 2.49
C VAL A 110 16.92 2.01 1.03
N GLU A 111 17.74 1.22 0.39
CA GLU A 111 18.02 1.33 -1.02
C GLU A 111 17.39 0.15 -1.76
N ILE A 112 16.70 0.40 -2.88
CA ILE A 112 15.97 -0.62 -3.62
C ILE A 112 16.30 -0.51 -5.10
N THR A 113 16.67 -1.66 -5.69
CA THR A 113 16.97 -1.77 -7.11
C THR A 113 15.87 -2.55 -7.84
N VAL A 114 15.34 -1.96 -8.91
CA VAL A 114 14.30 -2.54 -9.75
C VAL A 114 14.93 -3.28 -10.93
N ASN A 115 14.31 -4.36 -11.35
CA ASN A 115 14.70 -5.07 -12.56
C ASN A 115 14.46 -4.19 -13.80
N THR A 116 15.51 -3.90 -14.54
CA THR A 116 15.48 -3.05 -15.75
C THR A 116 14.50 -3.54 -16.80
N LYS A 117 14.31 -4.88 -16.93
CA LYS A 117 13.35 -5.47 -17.86
C LYS A 117 11.89 -5.23 -17.49
N LEU A 118 11.62 -4.84 -16.25
CA LEU A 118 10.28 -4.58 -15.72
C LEU A 118 9.99 -3.09 -15.48
N LYS A 119 10.82 -2.22 -16.04
CA LYS A 119 10.63 -0.75 -15.99
C LYS A 119 9.20 -0.35 -16.36
N HIS A 120 8.67 -0.92 -17.43
CA HIS A 120 7.32 -0.64 -17.91
C HIS A 120 6.23 -1.06 -16.89
N VAL A 121 6.46 -2.09 -16.08
CA VAL A 121 5.50 -2.56 -15.07
C VAL A 121 5.32 -1.53 -13.95
N LEU A 122 6.35 -0.75 -13.65
CA LEU A 122 6.31 0.27 -12.59
C LEU A 122 6.03 1.67 -13.14
N ASN A 123 6.41 1.96 -14.40
CA ASN A 123 6.35 3.30 -14.98
C ASN A 123 5.28 3.47 -16.06
N ASP A 124 4.69 2.38 -16.57
CA ASP A 124 3.65 2.44 -17.60
C ASP A 124 2.30 2.82 -16.97
N LEU A 125 1.91 4.06 -17.16
CA LEU A 125 0.72 4.66 -16.57
C LEU A 125 -0.59 4.16 -17.16
N GLU A 126 -0.57 3.66 -18.39
CA GLU A 126 -1.80 3.18 -19.06
C GLU A 126 -2.32 1.90 -18.42
N SER A 127 -1.41 1.08 -17.88
CA SER A 127 -1.72 -0.20 -17.25
C SER A 127 -1.98 -0.13 -15.74
N TRP A 128 -1.83 1.06 -15.13
CA TRP A 128 -1.92 1.20 -13.67
C TRP A 128 -3.30 1.64 -13.21
N THR A 129 -3.83 0.89 -12.28
CA THR A 129 -4.98 1.36 -11.49
C THR A 129 -4.47 2.32 -10.43
N ARG A 130 -4.84 3.59 -10.56
CA ARG A 130 -4.51 4.63 -9.59
C ARG A 130 -5.47 4.54 -8.41
N TYR A 131 -4.93 4.76 -7.22
CA TYR A 131 -5.71 4.89 -5.99
C TYR A 131 -4.90 5.68 -4.96
N SER A 132 -5.59 6.24 -3.97
CA SER A 132 -4.95 6.96 -2.89
C SER A 132 -4.15 6.00 -2.00
N LEU A 133 -2.85 6.25 -1.86
CA LEU A 133 -2.01 5.51 -0.91
C LEU A 133 -2.56 5.69 0.52
N GLU A 134 -3.06 6.89 0.84
CA GLU A 134 -3.65 7.17 2.15
C GLU A 134 -4.85 6.28 2.47
N GLU A 135 -5.78 6.11 1.51
CA GLU A 135 -6.89 5.18 1.67
C GLU A 135 -6.40 3.75 1.91
N PHE A 136 -5.40 3.33 1.13
CA PHE A 136 -4.86 1.98 1.20
C PHE A 136 -4.18 1.70 2.54
N VAL A 137 -3.32 2.60 3.05
CA VAL A 137 -2.57 2.37 4.29
C VAL A 137 -3.46 2.38 5.53
N ASN A 138 -4.61 3.05 5.47
CA ASN A 138 -5.59 3.07 6.55
C ASN A 138 -6.37 1.75 6.70
N LEU A 139 -6.41 0.89 5.67
CA LEU A 139 -7.02 -0.42 5.75
C LEU A 139 -6.21 -1.34 6.68
N LYS A 140 -6.89 -2.09 7.54
CA LYS A 140 -6.24 -2.96 8.54
C LYS A 140 -6.14 -4.41 8.07
N SER A 141 -7.14 -4.87 7.31
CA SER A 141 -7.19 -6.25 6.83
C SER A 141 -6.43 -6.42 5.52
N THR A 142 -5.58 -7.45 5.42
CA THR A 142 -4.92 -7.84 4.16
C THR A 142 -5.93 -8.19 3.07
N TYR A 143 -7.05 -8.79 3.45
CA TYR A 143 -8.15 -9.08 2.54
C TYR A 143 -8.79 -7.80 1.99
N SER A 144 -9.01 -6.81 2.85
CA SER A 144 -9.54 -5.50 2.45
C SER A 144 -8.57 -4.77 1.52
N LYS A 145 -7.27 -4.79 1.81
CA LYS A 145 -6.23 -4.20 0.97
C LYS A 145 -6.21 -4.82 -0.44
N THR A 146 -6.27 -6.14 -0.50
CA THR A 146 -6.29 -6.85 -1.79
C THR A 146 -7.57 -6.55 -2.56
N MET A 147 -8.74 -6.61 -1.91
CA MET A 147 -10.00 -6.28 -2.54
C MET A 147 -10.12 -4.82 -2.97
N PHE A 148 -9.58 -3.89 -2.19
CA PHE A 148 -9.51 -2.47 -2.56
C PHE A 148 -8.83 -2.29 -3.92
N ARG A 149 -7.65 -2.89 -4.11
CA ARG A 149 -6.91 -2.84 -5.37
C ARG A 149 -7.70 -3.45 -6.54
N LEU A 150 -8.34 -4.60 -6.30
CA LEU A 150 -9.14 -5.27 -7.31
C LEU A 150 -10.37 -4.43 -7.69
N LEU A 151 -11.11 -3.90 -6.71
CA LEU A 151 -12.31 -3.11 -6.97
C LEU A 151 -11.99 -1.77 -7.64
N LYS A 152 -10.87 -1.13 -7.33
CA LYS A 152 -10.43 0.11 -8.01
C LYS A 152 -10.21 -0.08 -9.52
N GLN A 153 -9.92 -1.28 -10.00
CA GLN A 153 -9.88 -1.57 -11.45
C GLN A 153 -11.26 -1.46 -12.12
N TYR A 154 -12.30 -1.75 -11.35
CA TYR A 154 -13.67 -1.75 -11.83
C TYR A 154 -14.47 -0.53 -11.35
N ARG A 155 -13.76 0.53 -10.91
CA ARG A 155 -14.40 1.74 -10.36
C ARG A 155 -15.40 2.38 -11.29
N THR A 156 -15.14 2.40 -12.59
CA THR A 156 -16.02 2.99 -13.60
C THR A 156 -17.18 2.09 -14.01
N THR A 157 -17.05 0.78 -13.80
CA THR A 157 -18.11 -0.19 -14.10
C THR A 157 -18.99 -0.49 -12.89
N GLY A 158 -18.46 -0.27 -11.67
CA GLY A 158 -19.17 -0.53 -10.42
C GLY A 158 -19.50 -2.00 -10.16
N LYS A 159 -18.87 -2.94 -10.89
CA LYS A 159 -19.18 -4.37 -10.80
C LYS A 159 -17.93 -5.22 -11.00
N TYR A 160 -17.70 -6.14 -10.06
CA TYR A 160 -16.66 -7.17 -10.15
C TYR A 160 -17.25 -8.54 -9.82
N ILE A 161 -17.00 -9.53 -10.68
CA ILE A 161 -17.46 -10.91 -10.52
C ILE A 161 -16.24 -11.80 -10.47
N VAL A 162 -16.21 -12.71 -9.49
CA VAL A 162 -15.07 -13.61 -9.29
C VAL A 162 -15.57 -15.01 -8.92
N LYS A 163 -14.93 -16.05 -9.47
CA LYS A 163 -15.16 -17.44 -9.09
C LYS A 163 -14.56 -17.73 -7.71
N ILE A 164 -15.11 -18.71 -7.00
CA ILE A 164 -14.68 -19.03 -5.64
C ILE A 164 -13.20 -19.48 -5.58
N GLU A 165 -12.76 -20.22 -6.56
CA GLU A 165 -11.37 -20.71 -6.64
C GLU A 165 -10.42 -19.53 -6.83
N GLU A 166 -10.70 -18.65 -7.78
CA GLU A 166 -9.93 -17.44 -8.06
C GLU A 166 -9.94 -16.47 -6.86
N PHE A 167 -11.12 -16.29 -6.24
CA PHE A 167 -11.24 -15.46 -5.03
C PHE A 167 -10.34 -15.94 -3.89
N ARG A 168 -10.29 -17.27 -3.69
CA ARG A 168 -9.40 -17.87 -2.68
C ARG A 168 -7.94 -17.65 -3.01
N GLU A 169 -7.56 -17.80 -4.26
CA GLU A 169 -6.19 -17.62 -4.71
C GLU A 169 -5.74 -16.17 -4.60
N LEU A 170 -6.53 -15.22 -5.12
CA LEU A 170 -6.21 -13.79 -5.12
C LEU A 170 -6.06 -13.22 -3.71
N LEU A 171 -6.85 -13.68 -2.76
CA LEU A 171 -6.82 -13.22 -1.38
C LEU A 171 -5.95 -14.08 -0.45
N ASP A 172 -5.27 -15.11 -0.97
CA ASP A 172 -4.49 -16.06 -0.18
C ASP A 172 -5.30 -16.67 0.99
N ILE A 173 -6.56 -17.08 0.70
CA ILE A 173 -7.46 -17.63 1.73
C ILE A 173 -7.04 -19.06 2.04
N PRO A 174 -6.83 -19.43 3.33
CA PRO A 174 -6.50 -20.79 3.72
C PRO A 174 -7.49 -21.81 3.16
N LYS A 175 -6.96 -22.92 2.62
CA LYS A 175 -7.79 -24.01 2.06
C LYS A 175 -8.76 -24.60 3.08
N SER A 176 -8.40 -24.56 4.37
CA SER A 176 -9.21 -25.04 5.49
C SER A 176 -10.47 -24.20 5.75
N TYR A 177 -10.54 -22.95 5.24
CA TYR A 177 -11.71 -22.11 5.51
C TYR A 177 -12.93 -22.60 4.79
N GLN A 178 -13.98 -22.93 5.56
CA GLN A 178 -15.32 -23.18 5.05
C GLN A 178 -16.02 -21.86 4.66
N VAL A 179 -17.12 -21.93 3.91
CA VAL A 179 -17.86 -20.75 3.44
C VAL A 179 -18.26 -19.81 4.58
N GLY A 180 -18.70 -20.35 5.73
CA GLY A 180 -19.04 -19.54 6.90
C GLY A 180 -17.83 -18.79 7.50
N GLN A 181 -16.64 -19.39 7.45
CA GLN A 181 -15.41 -18.73 7.89
C GLN A 181 -14.96 -17.65 6.91
N ILE A 182 -15.17 -17.86 5.61
CA ILE A 182 -14.96 -16.83 4.59
C ILE A 182 -15.86 -15.63 4.86
N ASP A 183 -17.13 -15.87 5.19
CA ASP A 183 -18.06 -14.79 5.51
C ASP A 183 -17.57 -13.93 6.69
N GLN A 184 -17.16 -14.58 7.76
CA GLN A 184 -16.78 -13.90 9.00
C GLN A 184 -15.36 -13.29 8.93
N LYS A 185 -14.40 -14.03 8.41
CA LYS A 185 -12.98 -13.64 8.48
C LYS A 185 -12.49 -12.88 7.26
N VAL A 186 -13.20 -12.99 6.12
CA VAL A 186 -12.80 -12.36 4.86
C VAL A 186 -13.83 -11.31 4.42
N LEU A 187 -15.08 -11.68 4.20
CA LEU A 187 -16.09 -10.77 3.64
C LEU A 187 -16.54 -9.70 4.64
N TYR A 188 -16.62 -10.04 5.93
CA TYR A 188 -16.99 -9.06 6.96
C TYR A 188 -16.00 -7.88 7.06
N PRO A 189 -14.68 -8.10 7.23
CA PRO A 189 -13.72 -6.98 7.23
C PRO A 189 -13.70 -6.23 5.89
N ILE A 190 -13.79 -6.91 4.76
CA ILE A 190 -13.89 -6.26 3.44
C ILE A 190 -15.09 -5.30 3.41
N LYS A 191 -16.27 -5.77 3.78
CA LYS A 191 -17.47 -4.94 3.78
C LYS A 191 -17.35 -3.77 4.76
N LYS A 192 -16.83 -4.03 5.97
CA LYS A 192 -16.68 -3.01 7.00
C LYS A 192 -15.72 -1.89 6.60
N GLU A 193 -14.56 -2.23 6.03
CA GLU A 193 -13.51 -1.26 5.73
C GLU A 193 -13.71 -0.59 4.36
N LEU A 194 -14.32 -1.27 3.39
CA LEU A 194 -14.46 -0.74 2.04
C LEU A 194 -15.81 -0.04 1.77
N ASN A 195 -16.79 -0.16 2.67
CA ASN A 195 -18.10 0.47 2.47
C ASN A 195 -18.03 2.01 2.45
N ASP A 196 -17.09 2.60 3.18
CA ASP A 196 -16.88 4.04 3.22
C ASP A 196 -16.13 4.57 1.98
N ILE A 197 -15.41 3.68 1.29
CA ILE A 197 -14.63 3.99 0.10
C ILE A 197 -15.44 3.74 -1.18
N PHE A 198 -16.14 2.62 -1.23
CA PHE A 198 -17.01 2.24 -2.36
C PHE A 198 -18.48 2.43 -1.98
N ASN A 199 -19.06 3.54 -2.41
CA ASN A 199 -20.46 3.86 -2.08
C ASN A 199 -21.41 2.74 -2.48
N ASN A 200 -22.32 2.36 -1.56
CA ASN A 200 -23.31 1.29 -1.75
C ASN A 200 -22.71 -0.09 -2.06
N LEU A 201 -21.55 -0.41 -1.47
CA LEU A 201 -20.91 -1.70 -1.65
C LEU A 201 -21.83 -2.85 -1.19
N LYS A 202 -22.18 -3.73 -2.13
CA LYS A 202 -22.94 -4.96 -1.88
C LYS A 202 -22.12 -6.15 -2.32
N ILE A 203 -22.13 -7.20 -1.50
CA ILE A 203 -21.45 -8.47 -1.78
C ILE A 203 -22.54 -9.55 -1.88
N THR A 204 -22.67 -10.17 -3.04
CA THR A 204 -23.66 -11.21 -3.31
C THR A 204 -22.96 -12.53 -3.59
N LYS A 205 -23.46 -13.61 -2.99
CA LYS A 205 -22.99 -14.97 -3.26
C LYS A 205 -23.63 -15.52 -4.52
N ASN A 206 -22.83 -15.92 -5.47
CA ASN A 206 -23.28 -16.64 -6.66
C ASN A 206 -23.40 -18.13 -6.31
N LYS A 207 -24.62 -18.65 -6.26
CA LYS A 207 -24.88 -20.03 -5.84
C LYS A 207 -25.23 -20.92 -7.02
N SER A 208 -24.92 -22.21 -6.92
CA SER A 208 -25.38 -23.22 -7.85
C SER A 208 -26.92 -23.37 -7.77
N LYS A 209 -27.55 -23.61 -8.91
CA LYS A 209 -28.98 -23.99 -8.98
C LYS A 209 -29.22 -25.45 -8.58
N LYS A 210 -28.13 -26.25 -8.43
CA LYS A 210 -28.24 -27.67 -8.05
C LYS A 210 -28.48 -27.80 -6.55
N ARG A 211 -29.01 -28.98 -6.14
CA ARG A 211 -29.23 -29.33 -4.72
C ARG A 211 -27.97 -29.04 -3.91
N GLY A 212 -28.09 -28.42 -2.73
CA GLY A 212 -26.97 -28.02 -1.84
C GLY A 212 -26.52 -26.57 -2.00
N ASN A 213 -27.01 -25.80 -3.00
CA ASN A 213 -26.75 -24.35 -3.16
C ASN A 213 -25.28 -23.95 -2.97
N LYS A 214 -24.36 -24.76 -3.50
CA LYS A 214 -22.90 -24.52 -3.39
C LYS A 214 -22.56 -23.12 -3.88
N VAL A 215 -21.75 -22.37 -3.12
CA VAL A 215 -21.23 -21.07 -3.53
C VAL A 215 -20.21 -21.27 -4.66
N LEU A 216 -20.48 -20.66 -5.81
CA LEU A 216 -19.62 -20.72 -7.01
C LEU A 216 -18.73 -19.49 -7.14
N GLY A 217 -19.04 -18.41 -6.42
CA GLY A 217 -18.27 -17.17 -6.48
C GLY A 217 -18.98 -16.03 -5.78
N TYR A 218 -18.47 -14.84 -6.00
CA TYR A 218 -18.97 -13.61 -5.42
C TYR A 218 -19.15 -12.53 -6.48
N THR A 219 -20.15 -11.70 -6.31
CA THR A 219 -20.37 -10.48 -7.09
C THR A 219 -20.31 -9.29 -6.14
N PHE A 220 -19.40 -8.37 -6.44
CA PHE A 220 -19.26 -7.08 -5.76
C PHE A 220 -19.92 -6.03 -6.66
N THR A 221 -20.82 -5.22 -6.09
CA THR A 221 -21.44 -4.09 -6.79
C THR A 221 -21.35 -2.85 -5.93
N PHE A 222 -21.09 -1.72 -6.55
CA PHE A 222 -20.99 -0.42 -5.90
C PHE A 222 -21.32 0.69 -6.88
N THR A 223 -21.52 1.91 -6.41
CA THR A 223 -21.81 3.05 -7.28
C THR A 223 -20.59 3.35 -8.15
N PRO A 224 -20.71 3.33 -9.50
CA PRO A 224 -19.59 3.64 -10.38
C PRO A 224 -19.07 5.06 -10.18
N GLU A 225 -17.75 5.23 -10.28
CA GLU A 225 -17.13 6.54 -10.34
C GLU A 225 -17.19 7.09 -11.77
N PRO A 226 -17.35 8.42 -11.95
CA PRO A 226 -17.25 9.03 -13.28
C PRO A 226 -15.88 8.75 -13.92
N LYS A 227 -15.85 8.56 -15.25
CA LYS A 227 -14.59 8.27 -15.96
C LYS A 227 -13.52 9.34 -15.76
N ASP A 228 -13.94 10.60 -15.62
CA ASP A 228 -13.06 11.76 -15.42
C ASP A 228 -12.82 12.09 -13.94
N SER A 229 -13.25 11.22 -13.02
CA SER A 229 -12.97 11.42 -11.60
C SER A 229 -11.49 11.19 -11.33
N ASP A 230 -10.94 12.05 -10.45
CA ASP A 230 -9.62 11.84 -9.90
C ASP A 230 -9.59 10.52 -9.12
N ASP A 231 -8.55 9.72 -9.32
CA ASP A 231 -8.38 8.42 -8.64
C ASP A 231 -8.20 8.55 -7.13
N PHE A 232 -7.95 9.77 -6.66
CA PHE A 232 -7.72 10.11 -5.27
C PHE A 232 -8.96 10.64 -4.54
N THR A 233 -10.08 10.84 -5.24
CA THR A 233 -11.32 11.28 -4.60
C THR A 233 -12.11 10.10 -4.05
N HIS A 234 -12.59 10.23 -2.81
CA HIS A 234 -13.65 9.37 -2.28
C HIS A 234 -14.85 9.46 -3.24
N GLY A 235 -15.46 8.32 -3.53
CA GLY A 235 -16.59 8.25 -4.46
C GLY A 235 -17.56 9.39 -4.25
N THR A 236 -17.67 10.25 -5.25
CA THR A 236 -18.50 11.44 -5.18
C THR A 236 -19.95 11.05 -4.93
N LYS A 237 -20.60 11.65 -3.93
CA LYS A 237 -22.06 11.59 -3.80
C LYS A 237 -22.65 11.93 -5.15
N PRO A 238 -23.66 11.19 -5.64
CA PRO A 238 -24.25 11.44 -6.95
C PRO A 238 -24.63 12.92 -7.05
N ILE A 239 -23.98 13.63 -7.95
CA ILE A 239 -24.31 15.02 -8.25
C ILE A 239 -25.69 14.98 -8.86
N LYS A 240 -26.69 15.55 -8.16
CA LYS A 240 -27.98 15.85 -8.79
C LYS A 240 -27.67 16.65 -10.05
N GLU A 241 -28.17 16.17 -11.19
CA GLU A 241 -28.01 16.83 -12.48
C GLU A 241 -28.50 18.28 -12.40
N GLY A 242 -27.56 19.17 -12.23
CA GLY A 242 -27.72 20.59 -12.41
C GLY A 242 -26.69 21.02 -13.45
N ASN A 243 -27.13 21.71 -14.50
CA ASN A 243 -26.37 22.14 -15.66
C ASN A 243 -24.86 22.34 -15.44
N PRO A 244 -23.97 21.75 -16.24
CA PRO A 244 -22.54 21.80 -16.04
C PRO A 244 -22.00 23.20 -16.31
N LYS A 245 -21.69 23.94 -15.25
CA LYS A 245 -20.76 25.08 -15.38
C LYS A 245 -19.35 24.49 -15.64
N PRO A 246 -18.56 25.06 -16.57
CA PRO A 246 -17.23 24.55 -16.87
C PRO A 246 -16.34 24.63 -15.63
N ARG A 247 -16.00 23.48 -15.08
CA ARG A 247 -15.10 23.37 -13.92
C ARG A 247 -13.67 23.65 -14.37
N LYS A 248 -13.04 24.67 -13.78
CA LYS A 248 -11.59 24.86 -13.85
C LYS A 248 -10.94 23.57 -13.35
N LYS A 249 -10.05 22.97 -14.16
CA LYS A 249 -9.23 21.83 -13.79
C LYS A 249 -8.29 22.23 -12.65
N PHE A 250 -8.70 22.01 -11.41
CA PHE A 250 -7.78 22.02 -10.29
C PHE A 250 -7.18 20.61 -10.21
N SER A 251 -6.02 20.43 -10.80
CA SER A 251 -5.17 19.33 -10.40
C SER A 251 -4.73 19.61 -8.97
N LYS A 252 -5.35 18.94 -8.00
CA LYS A 252 -4.78 18.88 -6.66
C LYS A 252 -3.48 18.10 -6.79
N LYS A 253 -2.36 18.82 -7.01
CA LYS A 253 -1.05 18.24 -6.75
C LYS A 253 -1.06 17.83 -5.28
N GLU A 254 -0.70 16.60 -5.01
CA GLU A 254 -0.40 16.14 -3.66
C GLU A 254 0.62 17.14 -3.10
N ILE A 255 0.22 17.90 -2.07
CA ILE A 255 1.12 18.86 -1.44
C ILE A 255 2.11 18.02 -0.63
N LEU A 256 3.24 17.72 -1.25
CA LEU A 256 4.36 17.11 -0.54
C LEU A 256 4.77 18.05 0.60
N PRO A 257 4.98 17.52 1.81
CA PRO A 257 5.61 18.29 2.88
C PRO A 257 6.89 18.94 2.36
N GLU A 258 7.25 20.10 2.90
CA GLU A 258 8.41 20.86 2.41
C GLU A 258 9.70 20.03 2.36
N TRP A 259 9.90 19.15 3.33
CA TRP A 259 11.06 18.26 3.41
C TRP A 259 11.09 17.15 2.34
N ALA A 260 9.98 16.88 1.66
CA ALA A 260 9.87 15.88 0.60
C ALA A 260 9.96 16.48 -0.81
N ARG A 261 10.26 17.77 -0.92
CA ARG A 261 10.43 18.46 -2.20
C ARG A 261 11.87 18.35 -2.70
N GLU A 262 12.05 18.18 -4.01
CA GLU A 262 13.37 18.25 -4.62
C GLU A 262 14.03 19.61 -4.29
N GLY A 263 15.25 19.58 -3.75
CA GLY A 263 15.97 20.80 -3.34
C GLY A 263 15.72 21.27 -1.89
N TYR A 264 14.99 20.49 -1.08
CA TYR A 264 14.87 20.80 0.34
C TYR A 264 16.24 20.71 1.03
N VAL A 265 16.66 21.82 1.61
CA VAL A 265 17.81 21.88 2.50
C VAL A 265 17.25 21.99 3.92
N PRO A 266 17.49 21.01 4.81
CA PRO A 266 17.02 21.12 6.19
C PRO A 266 17.56 22.41 6.80
N PRO A 267 16.78 23.13 7.60
CA PRO A 267 17.29 24.30 8.31
C PRO A 267 18.52 23.86 9.12
N LYS A 268 19.60 24.61 9.00
CA LYS A 268 20.76 24.40 9.86
C LYS A 268 20.28 24.51 11.29
N ASP A 269 20.69 23.55 12.13
CA ASP A 269 20.44 23.59 13.57
C ASP A 269 20.95 24.91 14.12
N GLU A 270 20.06 25.89 14.25
CA GLU A 270 20.37 27.08 15.02
C GLU A 270 20.40 26.68 16.49
N PRO A 271 21.46 27.03 17.22
CA PRO A 271 21.50 26.72 18.65
C PRO A 271 20.27 27.28 19.33
N LEU A 272 19.60 26.45 20.10
CA LEU A 272 18.38 26.81 20.85
C LEU A 272 18.62 28.11 21.60
N SER A 273 17.68 29.02 21.52
CA SER A 273 17.76 30.23 22.34
C SER A 273 17.77 29.87 23.83
N PRO A 274 18.41 30.66 24.69
CA PRO A 274 18.50 30.36 26.14
C PRO A 274 17.15 30.10 26.81
N LYS A 275 16.06 30.67 26.28
CA LYS A 275 14.68 30.43 26.72
C LYS A 275 14.17 29.03 26.33
N GLN A 276 14.45 28.60 25.13
CA GLN A 276 14.06 27.29 24.62
C GLN A 276 14.85 26.17 25.31
N GLU A 277 16.11 26.42 25.60
CA GLU A 277 16.98 25.49 26.33
C GLU A 277 16.50 25.31 27.79
N ALA A 278 16.12 26.38 28.45
CA ALA A 278 15.56 26.33 29.80
C ALA A 278 14.19 25.60 29.84
N GLU A 279 13.39 25.75 28.81
CA GLU A 279 12.09 25.07 28.70
C GLU A 279 12.28 23.58 28.39
N PHE A 280 13.26 23.22 27.58
CA PHE A 280 13.63 21.87 27.27
C PHE A 280 14.18 21.16 28.51
N GLN A 281 15.07 21.78 29.28
CA GLN A 281 15.57 21.24 30.55
C GLN A 281 14.47 21.01 31.58
N LYS A 282 13.53 21.95 31.72
CA LYS A 282 12.34 21.77 32.57
C LYS A 282 11.46 20.58 32.15
N ARG A 283 11.37 20.32 30.85
CA ARG A 283 10.61 19.22 30.30
C ARG A 283 11.31 17.89 30.55
N LEU A 284 12.62 17.82 30.41
CA LEU A 284 13.43 16.66 30.75
C LEU A 284 13.37 16.30 32.24
N GLU A 285 13.41 17.30 33.13
CA GLU A 285 13.26 17.07 34.58
C GLU A 285 11.88 16.50 34.95
N ARG A 286 10.82 16.96 34.29
CA ARG A 286 9.48 16.37 34.46
C ARG A 286 9.42 14.91 34.04
N PHE A 287 10.08 14.52 32.96
CA PHE A 287 10.16 13.13 32.52
C PHE A 287 11.00 12.29 33.50
N ARG A 288 12.17 12.77 33.94
CA ARG A 288 12.99 12.09 34.94
C ARG A 288 12.28 11.88 36.27
N ASN A 289 11.49 12.84 36.70
CA ASN A 289 10.76 12.75 37.96
C ASN A 289 9.51 11.85 37.86
N LYS A 290 8.99 11.63 36.65
CA LYS A 290 7.88 10.69 36.42
C LYS A 290 8.35 9.25 36.37
N SER A 291 9.55 8.99 35.87
CA SER A 291 10.19 7.65 35.80
C SER A 291 10.76 7.16 37.14
N LYS A 292 10.73 7.97 38.20
CA LYS A 292 11.14 7.58 39.57
C LYS A 292 9.98 7.30 40.52
N LYS A 293 8.72 7.35 40.00
CA LYS A 293 7.49 7.13 40.81
C LYS A 293 6.70 5.89 40.40
N ASP A 294 7.15 5.14 39.40
CA ASP A 294 6.76 3.80 39.03
C ASP A 294 7.94 2.83 39.33
#